data_1ed7c400fb13d5bc07b87b7f969e831b
#
_entry.id   1ed7c400fb13d5bc07b87b7f969e831b
#
_cell.length_a   1.000
_cell.length_b   1.000
_cell.length_c   1.000
_cell.angle_alpha   90.00
_cell.angle_beta   90.00
_cell.angle_gamma   90.00
#
_symmetry.space_group_name_H-M   'P 1'
#
loop_
_entity.id
_entity.type
_entity.pdbx_description
1 polymer ?
#
loop_
_entity_poly.entity_id
_entity_poly.type
_entity_poly.pdbx_seq_one_letter_code
_entity_poly.pdbx_strand_id
1 'polypeptide(L)'
;MYRKNLSTHDKHAIRSIVERQLQAFQDNDATTAFSLASPELQRQLRQPHAFMEMVRTHYQPVYSPRAVIFEGIVHIQKRPTLQMMVMTKGGTLVRALYMMQQQADSTWRIAGCQLLPVCIENRRRP
;
A
#
# COMPACT_ATOMS: atom_id res chain seq x y z
N MET A 1 8.03 21.50 -17.33
CA MET A 1 8.12 21.15 -16.73
C MET A 1 8.85 20.24 -16.03
N TYR A 2 8.95 19.95 -15.42
CA TYR A 2 9.77 19.41 -14.60
C TYR A 2 9.24 18.23 -13.95
N ARG A 3 9.95 17.22 -13.89
CA ARG A 3 9.55 16.16 -13.29
C ARG A 3 10.39 15.86 -12.22
N LYS A 4 9.92 15.58 -11.13
CA LYS A 4 10.68 15.28 -10.05
C LYS A 4 10.92 13.83 -9.95
N ASN A 5 12.14 13.44 -9.93
CA ASN A 5 12.51 12.07 -9.68
C ASN A 5 12.61 11.85 -8.20
N LEU A 6 12.23 10.67 -7.75
CA LEU A 6 12.34 10.34 -6.35
C LEU A 6 13.79 10.07 -5.99
N SER A 7 14.22 10.62 -4.88
CA SER A 7 15.56 10.34 -4.36
C SER A 7 15.53 8.98 -3.67
N THR A 8 16.73 8.49 -3.35
CA THR A 8 16.84 7.26 -2.55
C THR A 8 16.16 7.46 -1.22
N HIS A 9 16.30 8.65 -0.64
CA HIS A 9 15.65 8.95 0.63
C HIS A 9 14.13 8.87 0.51
N ASP A 10 13.57 9.41 -0.57
CA ASP A 10 12.12 9.34 -0.79
C ASP A 10 11.66 7.90 -0.91
N LYS A 11 12.41 7.08 -1.63
CA LYS A 11 12.02 5.68 -1.84
C LYS A 11 12.03 4.92 -0.52
N HIS A 12 13.04 5.17 0.32
CA HIS A 12 13.09 4.55 1.64
C HIS A 12 11.94 5.00 2.51
N ALA A 13 11.61 6.29 2.45
CA ALA A 13 10.52 6.84 3.26
C ALA A 13 9.20 6.23 2.85
N ILE A 14 8.96 6.11 1.54
CA ILE A 14 7.72 5.52 1.04
C ILE A 14 7.61 4.08 1.51
N ARG A 15 8.67 3.30 1.36
CA ARG A 15 8.65 1.91 1.78
C ARG A 15 8.41 1.80 3.29
N SER A 16 9.04 2.67 4.06
CA SER A 16 8.88 2.66 5.50
C SER A 16 7.42 2.90 5.91
N ILE A 17 6.75 3.83 5.23
CA ILE A 17 5.35 4.12 5.53
C ILE A 17 4.48 2.89 5.27
N VAL A 18 4.69 2.22 4.15
CA VAL A 18 3.90 1.04 3.82
C VAL A 18 4.19 -0.08 4.81
N GLU A 19 5.47 -0.28 5.16
CA GLU A 19 5.83 -1.31 6.14
C GLU A 19 5.18 -1.05 7.49
N ARG A 20 5.15 0.20 7.90
CA ARG A 20 4.53 0.56 9.17
C ARG A 20 3.04 0.30 9.16
N GLN A 21 2.38 0.54 8.03
CA GLN A 21 0.96 0.26 7.96
C GLN A 21 0.68 -1.24 7.98
N LEU A 22 1.50 -2.03 7.27
CA LEU A 22 1.35 -3.48 7.31
C LEU A 22 1.51 -4.00 8.73
N GLN A 23 2.48 -3.46 9.46
CA GLN A 23 2.70 -3.87 10.84
C GLN A 23 1.51 -3.46 11.71
N ALA A 24 0.97 -2.26 11.50
CA ALA A 24 -0.17 -1.80 12.27
C ALA A 24 -1.39 -2.69 12.04
N PHE A 25 -1.58 -3.17 10.80
CA PHE A 25 -2.65 -4.11 10.53
C PHE A 25 -2.45 -5.39 11.33
N GLN A 26 -1.23 -5.92 11.33
CA GLN A 26 -0.94 -7.15 12.06
C GLN A 26 -1.14 -6.99 13.55
N ASP A 27 -0.84 -5.82 14.07
CA ASP A 27 -0.99 -5.51 15.49
C ASP A 27 -2.41 -5.08 15.83
N ASN A 28 -3.28 -5.01 14.84
CA ASN A 28 -4.65 -4.53 15.00
C ASN A 28 -4.66 -3.11 15.59
N ASP A 29 -3.69 -2.31 15.19
CA ASP A 29 -3.50 -0.95 15.68
C ASP A 29 -4.15 0.03 14.71
N ALA A 30 -5.44 0.25 14.89
CA ALA A 30 -6.23 1.07 13.99
C ALA A 30 -5.73 2.51 13.95
N THR A 31 -5.35 3.04 15.10
CA THR A 31 -4.92 4.44 15.19
C THR A 31 -3.68 4.68 14.33
N THR A 32 -2.68 3.83 14.47
CA THR A 32 -1.45 3.99 13.69
C THR A 32 -1.73 3.78 12.20
N ALA A 33 -2.47 2.72 11.86
CA ALA A 33 -2.77 2.45 10.46
C ALA A 33 -3.47 3.62 9.81
N PHE A 34 -4.45 4.20 10.50
CA PHE A 34 -5.21 5.33 9.98
C PHE A 34 -4.35 6.59 9.84
N SER A 35 -3.42 6.78 10.78
CA SER A 35 -2.58 7.99 10.77
C SER A 35 -1.66 8.04 9.57
N LEU A 36 -1.39 6.90 8.95
CA LEU A 36 -0.50 6.84 7.79
C LEU A 36 -1.24 7.09 6.48
N ALA A 37 -2.56 7.22 6.52
CA ALA A 37 -3.37 7.54 5.35
C ALA A 37 -3.35 9.04 5.10
N SER A 38 -3.59 9.43 3.85
CA SER A 38 -3.61 10.83 3.49
C SER A 38 -4.78 11.55 4.15
N PRO A 39 -4.69 12.87 4.30
CA PRO A 39 -5.79 13.62 4.90
C PRO A 39 -7.13 13.41 4.19
N GLU A 40 -7.09 13.31 2.87
CA GLU A 40 -8.32 13.07 2.12
C GLU A 40 -8.93 11.74 2.43
N LEU A 41 -8.09 10.70 2.50
CA LEU A 41 -8.56 9.37 2.80
C LEU A 41 -9.11 9.32 4.21
N GLN A 42 -8.45 10.01 5.14
CA GLN A 42 -8.94 10.08 6.51
C GLN A 42 -10.31 10.74 6.59
N ARG A 43 -10.51 11.80 5.80
CA ARG A 43 -11.81 12.48 5.80
C ARG A 43 -12.92 11.58 5.27
N GLN A 44 -12.60 10.77 4.26
CA GLN A 44 -13.60 9.86 3.69
C GLN A 44 -13.99 8.76 4.66
N LEU A 45 -13.00 8.24 5.37
CA LEU A 45 -13.23 7.11 6.26
C LEU A 45 -13.60 7.50 7.67
N ARG A 46 -13.31 8.76 8.01
CA ARG A 46 -13.73 9.39 9.25
C ARG A 46 -13.01 8.98 10.51
N GLN A 47 -12.85 7.72 10.78
CA GLN A 47 -12.19 7.32 12.02
C GLN A 47 -11.46 6.00 11.87
N PRO A 48 -10.48 5.78 12.76
CA PRO A 48 -9.63 4.59 12.64
C PRO A 48 -10.38 3.27 12.64
N HIS A 49 -11.42 3.16 13.46
CA HIS A 49 -12.18 1.92 13.54
C HIS A 49 -12.83 1.57 12.20
N ALA A 50 -13.43 2.58 11.56
CA ALA A 50 -14.09 2.37 10.27
C ALA A 50 -13.06 1.99 9.20
N PHE A 51 -11.88 2.60 9.25
CA PHE A 51 -10.82 2.29 8.33
C PHE A 51 -10.39 0.82 8.49
N MET A 52 -10.18 0.40 9.72
CA MET A 52 -9.72 -0.97 9.98
C MET A 52 -10.77 -1.99 9.54
N GLU A 53 -12.05 -1.71 9.75
CA GLU A 53 -13.11 -2.59 9.30
C GLU A 53 -13.12 -2.73 7.79
N MET A 54 -12.96 -1.62 7.10
CA MET A 54 -12.94 -1.61 5.65
C MET A 54 -11.76 -2.42 5.12
N VAL A 55 -10.59 -2.25 5.71
CA VAL A 55 -9.41 -2.97 5.26
C VAL A 55 -9.56 -4.47 5.54
N ARG A 56 -10.05 -4.81 6.72
CA ARG A 56 -10.22 -6.22 7.06
C ARG A 56 -11.20 -6.91 6.12
N THR A 57 -12.24 -6.19 5.72
CA THR A 57 -13.28 -6.78 4.87
C THR A 57 -12.89 -6.80 3.40
N HIS A 58 -12.30 -5.73 2.91
CA HIS A 58 -12.08 -5.58 1.46
C HIS A 58 -10.63 -5.67 1.01
N TYR A 59 -9.68 -5.64 1.95
CA TYR A 59 -8.26 -5.67 1.60
C TYR A 59 -7.54 -6.74 2.40
N GLN A 60 -8.21 -7.87 2.56
CA GLN A 60 -7.69 -8.98 3.34
C GLN A 60 -6.25 -9.35 3.02
N PRO A 61 -5.83 -9.38 1.76
CA PRO A 61 -4.43 -9.74 1.46
C PRO A 61 -3.41 -8.86 2.16
N VAL A 62 -3.65 -7.55 2.27
CA VAL A 62 -2.69 -6.68 2.95
C VAL A 62 -2.97 -6.59 4.45
N TYR A 63 -4.20 -6.88 4.86
CA TYR A 63 -4.53 -6.88 6.27
C TYR A 63 -3.81 -8.03 6.97
N SER A 64 -3.74 -9.19 6.33
CA SER A 64 -3.16 -10.36 6.94
C SER A 64 -2.42 -11.20 5.90
N PRO A 65 -1.29 -10.72 5.40
CA PRO A 65 -0.55 -11.45 4.38
C PRO A 65 0.24 -12.59 4.99
N ARG A 66 0.49 -13.60 4.18
CA ARG A 66 1.40 -14.66 4.57
C ARG A 66 2.83 -14.22 4.29
N ALA A 67 3.03 -13.51 3.19
CA ALA A 67 4.35 -13.00 2.82
C ALA A 67 4.18 -11.83 1.88
N VAL A 68 5.14 -10.90 1.88
CA VAL A 68 5.13 -9.77 0.96
C VAL A 68 6.51 -9.60 0.37
N ILE A 69 6.56 -9.14 -0.86
CA ILE A 69 7.82 -8.84 -1.55
C ILE A 69 7.65 -7.46 -2.18
N PHE A 70 8.52 -6.54 -1.78
CA PHE A 70 8.49 -5.20 -2.37
C PHE A 70 9.15 -5.25 -3.73
N GLU A 71 8.44 -4.78 -4.75
CA GLU A 71 8.91 -4.86 -6.12
C GLU A 71 9.50 -3.57 -6.64
N GLY A 72 9.17 -2.44 -6.03
CA GLY A 72 9.72 -1.17 -6.46
C GLY A 72 8.66 -0.08 -6.47
N ILE A 73 9.07 1.07 -6.95
CA ILE A 73 8.19 2.23 -7.01
C ILE A 73 8.15 2.71 -8.45
N VAL A 74 6.94 2.87 -8.96
CA VAL A 74 6.74 3.38 -10.32
C VAL A 74 5.84 4.60 -10.24
N HIS A 75 5.76 5.35 -11.32
CA HIS A 75 4.84 6.50 -11.37
C HIS A 75 3.65 6.09 -12.21
N ILE A 76 2.48 6.15 -11.62
CA ILE A 76 1.23 5.87 -12.31
C ILE A 76 0.41 7.15 -12.26
N GLN A 77 0.10 7.70 -13.42
CA GLN A 77 -0.60 8.97 -13.52
C GLN A 77 0.10 10.04 -12.69
N LYS A 78 1.43 10.06 -12.82
CA LYS A 78 2.30 11.05 -12.16
C LYS A 78 2.36 10.91 -10.65
N ARG A 79 1.82 9.83 -10.10
CA ARG A 79 1.84 9.62 -8.67
C ARG A 79 2.78 8.48 -8.32
N PRO A 80 3.70 8.68 -7.38
CA PRO A 80 4.55 7.58 -6.93
C PRO A 80 3.70 6.46 -6.38
N THR A 81 3.95 5.25 -6.84
CA THR A 81 3.15 4.08 -6.46
C THR A 81 4.09 2.94 -6.14
N LEU A 82 3.99 2.44 -4.92
CA LEU A 82 4.80 1.32 -4.51
C LEU A 82 4.10 0.03 -4.91
N GLN A 83 4.84 -0.85 -5.57
CA GLN A 83 4.31 -2.14 -5.99
C GLN A 83 4.80 -3.22 -5.06
N MET A 84 3.91 -4.11 -4.68
CA MET A 84 4.22 -5.15 -3.74
C MET A 84 3.48 -6.41 -4.14
N MET A 85 4.20 -7.53 -4.15
CA MET A 85 3.56 -8.82 -4.36
C MET A 85 3.19 -9.37 -3.00
N VAL A 86 1.96 -9.83 -2.88
CA VAL A 86 1.45 -10.35 -1.62
C VAL A 86 0.98 -11.77 -1.80
N MET A 87 1.40 -12.64 -0.90
CA MET A 87 0.86 -13.98 -0.85
C MET A 87 -0.16 -14.02 0.27
N THR A 88 -1.38 -14.44 -0.04
CA THR A 88 -2.44 -14.53 0.95
C THR A 88 -2.24 -15.76 1.81
N LYS A 89 -2.99 -15.84 2.88
CA LYS A 89 -2.94 -17.01 3.76
C LYS A 89 -3.28 -18.29 3.03
N GLY A 90 -4.11 -18.19 2.00
CA GLY A 90 -4.48 -19.36 1.21
C GLY A 90 -3.50 -19.68 0.10
N GLY A 91 -2.41 -18.92 -0.04
CA GLY A 91 -1.41 -19.20 -1.05
C GLY A 91 -1.64 -18.52 -2.38
N THR A 92 -2.64 -17.67 -2.49
CA THR A 92 -2.90 -16.93 -3.73
C THR A 92 -2.00 -15.71 -3.79
N LEU A 93 -1.56 -15.36 -4.98
CA LEU A 93 -0.74 -14.16 -5.16
C LEU A 93 -1.58 -13.01 -5.68
N VAL A 94 -1.42 -11.85 -5.08
CA VAL A 94 -2.05 -10.62 -5.59
C VAL A 94 -0.99 -9.53 -5.58
N ARG A 95 -1.17 -8.53 -6.41
CA ARG A 95 -0.27 -7.38 -6.42
C ARG A 95 -0.97 -6.21 -5.77
N ALA A 96 -0.29 -5.56 -4.84
CA ALA A 96 -0.83 -4.37 -4.20
C ALA A 96 -0.11 -3.16 -4.74
N LEU A 97 -0.89 -2.14 -5.10
CA LEU A 97 -0.36 -0.86 -5.56
C LEU A 97 -0.74 0.17 -4.52
N TYR A 98 0.28 0.75 -3.88
CA TYR A 98 0.06 1.77 -2.87
C TYR A 98 0.36 3.13 -3.48
N MET A 99 -0.68 3.91 -3.71
CA MET A 99 -0.52 5.26 -4.24
C MET A 99 -0.11 6.18 -3.11
N MET A 100 0.96 6.93 -3.31
CA MET A 100 1.57 7.73 -2.26
C MET A 100 1.41 9.22 -2.53
N GLN A 101 1.35 9.98 -1.44
CA GLN A 101 1.22 11.43 -1.54
C GLN A 101 2.18 12.08 -0.56
N GLN A 102 2.96 13.05 -1.06
CA GLN A 102 3.86 13.79 -0.19
C GLN A 102 3.14 15.00 0.38
N GLN A 103 3.29 15.18 1.67
CA GLN A 103 2.64 16.29 2.36
C GLN A 103 3.52 17.53 2.30
N ALA A 104 2.95 18.68 2.71
CA ALA A 104 3.69 19.93 2.70
C ALA A 104 4.97 19.86 3.54
N ASP A 105 4.96 19.06 4.60
CA ASP A 105 6.12 18.92 5.47
C ASP A 105 7.09 17.85 4.97
N SER A 106 6.91 17.39 3.75
CA SER A 106 7.74 16.39 3.08
C SER A 106 7.56 14.95 3.56
N THR A 107 6.66 14.71 4.50
CA THR A 107 6.36 13.34 4.90
C THR A 107 5.45 12.70 3.86
N TRP A 108 5.45 11.38 3.85
CA TRP A 108 4.63 10.63 2.89
C TRP A 108 3.44 9.98 3.59
N ARG A 109 2.34 9.94 2.85
CA ARG A 109 1.12 9.30 3.34
C ARG A 109 0.56 8.41 2.24
N ILE A 110 -0.23 7.45 2.63
CA ILE A 110 -0.86 6.53 1.68
C ILE A 110 -2.16 7.14 1.20
N ALA A 111 -2.26 7.41 -0.10
CA ALA A 111 -3.45 8.01 -0.68
C ALA A 111 -4.46 6.97 -1.13
N GLY A 112 -4.04 5.74 -1.29
CA GLY A 112 -4.95 4.66 -1.67
C GLY A 112 -4.19 3.38 -1.90
N CYS A 113 -4.94 2.31 -2.07
CA CYS A 113 -4.37 1.00 -2.34
C CYS A 113 -5.29 0.29 -3.31
N GLN A 114 -4.71 -0.37 -4.30
CA GLN A 114 -5.46 -1.14 -5.26
C GLN A 114 -4.89 -2.54 -5.29
N LEU A 115 -5.76 -3.54 -5.25
CA LEU A 115 -5.32 -4.91 -5.32
C LEU A 115 -5.66 -5.45 -6.71
N LEU A 116 -4.68 -6.10 -7.32
CA LEU A 116 -4.85 -6.67 -8.64
C LEU A 116 -4.52 -8.16 -8.60
N PRO A 117 -5.27 -8.97 -9.33
CA PRO A 117 -4.94 -10.39 -9.40
C PRO A 117 -3.64 -10.56 -10.17
N VAL A 118 -2.86 -11.55 -9.77
CA VAL A 118 -1.67 -11.89 -10.53
C VAL A 118 -2.04 -13.06 -11.41
N CYS A 119 -1.95 -12.82 -12.71
CA CYS A 119 -2.27 -13.84 -13.65
C CYS A 119 -1.00 -14.54 -14.04
N ILE A 120 -0.79 -15.72 -13.53
CA ILE A 120 0.37 -16.48 -13.88
C ILE A 120 0.03 -17.20 -15.12
N GLU A 121 0.60 -16.72 -16.25
CA GLU A 121 0.30 -17.29 -17.45
C GLU A 121 0.97 -18.55 -17.62
N ASN A 122 0.28 -19.57 -17.85
CA ASN A 122 0.86 -20.82 -18.01
C ASN A 122 1.17 -21.04 -19.41
N ARG A 123 2.33 -20.82 -19.76
CA ARG A 123 2.71 -20.94 -21.02
C ARG A 123 3.08 -22.23 -21.35
N ARG A 124 2.87 -23.06 -20.96
CA ARG A 124 3.22 -24.23 -21.22
C ARG A 124 2.44 -24.92 -21.89
N ARG A 125 2.38 -25.17 -22.37
CA ARG A 125 1.70 -25.59 -22.86
C ARG A 125 1.67 -26.08 -23.47
N PRO A 126 1.54 -26.47 -23.68
CA PRO A 126 1.55 -27.22 -24.40
C PRO A 126 1.58 -27.35 -24.94
#